data_b701fa1a0ec08cc9899367b01dbbb0d0
#
_entry.id   b701fa1a0ec08cc9899367b01dbbb0d0
#
_cell.length_a   1.000
_cell.length_b   1.000
_cell.length_c   1.000
_cell.angle_alpha   90.00
_cell.angle_beta   90.00
_cell.angle_gamma   90.00
#
_symmetry.space_group_name_H-M   'P 1'
#
loop_
_entity.id
_entity.type
_entity.pdbx_description
1 polymer ?
#
loop_
_entity_poly.entity_id
_entity_poly.type
_entity_poly.pdbx_seq_one_letter_code
_entity_poly.pdbx_strand_id
1 'polypeptide(L)'
;MTTSTQTFAPVTIRRARREDVERIAELIMLGAATQTMTADAIHAEARHPGYAEAFAAIEASAHNALFVAEEAGGLVVGTFQVTLIPGLVARGRMRAKFESVHVSPERRGHGIGRIMIAHALAFAREHGAGMAELSSNKSRLDAHRFYVNLGFAQ
;
A
#
# COMPACT_ATOMS: atom_id res chain seq x y z
N MET A 1 33.35 18.42 -6.89
CA MET A 1 32.53 17.36 -6.32
C MET A 1 31.11 17.45 -6.87
N THR A 2 30.84 16.62 -7.81
CA THR A 2 29.51 16.51 -8.36
C THR A 2 28.70 15.60 -7.43
N THR A 3 27.83 16.19 -6.66
CA THR A 3 26.76 15.44 -6.01
C THR A 3 25.90 14.84 -7.11
N SER A 4 26.08 13.56 -7.34
CA SER A 4 25.19 12.85 -8.22
C SER A 4 23.81 12.83 -7.57
N THR A 5 22.96 13.72 -8.00
CA THR A 5 21.54 13.63 -7.69
C THR A 5 21.02 12.40 -8.43
N GLN A 6 20.85 11.31 -7.70
CA GLN A 6 20.16 10.17 -8.27
C GLN A 6 18.70 10.56 -8.51
N THR A 7 18.42 10.89 -9.74
CA THR A 7 17.05 11.11 -10.19
C THR A 7 16.41 9.73 -10.35
N PHE A 8 15.53 9.40 -9.43
CA PHE A 8 14.73 8.18 -9.59
C PHE A 8 13.63 8.43 -10.60
N ALA A 9 13.32 7.42 -11.38
CA ALA A 9 12.21 7.48 -12.30
C ALA A 9 10.95 7.86 -11.52
N PRO A 10 10.14 8.82 -12.00
CA PRO A 10 8.91 9.18 -11.34
C PRO A 10 7.96 7.97 -11.27
N VAL A 11 7.23 7.86 -10.17
CA VAL A 11 6.23 6.82 -10.01
C VAL A 11 4.84 7.39 -10.22
N THR A 12 3.98 6.57 -10.79
CA THR A 12 2.55 6.85 -10.95
C THR A 12 1.78 5.91 -10.03
N ILE A 13 0.82 6.45 -9.30
CA ILE A 13 -0.07 5.63 -8.47
C ILE A 13 -1.31 5.32 -9.30
N ARG A 14 -1.68 4.05 -9.37
CA ARG A 14 -2.90 3.62 -10.05
C ARG A 14 -3.54 2.46 -9.31
N ARG A 15 -4.79 2.16 -9.65
CA ARG A 15 -5.45 0.96 -9.14
C ARG A 15 -4.72 -0.28 -9.64
N ALA A 16 -4.61 -1.27 -8.76
CA ALA A 16 -4.06 -2.56 -9.13
C ALA A 16 -4.98 -3.27 -10.12
N ARG A 17 -4.39 -4.02 -11.02
CA ARG A 17 -5.07 -4.88 -11.98
C ARG A 17 -4.72 -6.33 -11.69
N ARG A 18 -5.45 -7.25 -12.29
CA ARG A 18 -5.20 -8.67 -12.08
C ARG A 18 -3.75 -9.07 -12.41
N GLU A 19 -3.18 -8.51 -13.47
CA GLU A 19 -1.79 -8.79 -13.87
C GLU A 19 -0.75 -8.31 -12.85
N ASP A 20 -1.13 -7.46 -11.90
CA ASP A 20 -0.23 -6.98 -10.85
C ASP A 20 -0.16 -7.92 -9.64
N VAL A 21 -1.07 -8.89 -9.53
CA VAL A 21 -1.27 -9.68 -8.31
C VAL A 21 0.00 -10.42 -7.88
N GLU A 22 0.69 -11.07 -8.82
CA GLU A 22 1.92 -11.80 -8.51
C GLU A 22 2.98 -10.86 -7.95
N ARG A 23 3.17 -9.70 -8.59
CA ARG A 23 4.15 -8.71 -8.13
C ARG A 23 3.79 -8.14 -6.77
N ILE A 24 2.50 -7.87 -6.53
CA ILE A 24 2.02 -7.39 -5.24
C ILE A 24 2.33 -8.42 -4.15
N ALA A 25 2.02 -9.69 -4.40
CA ALA A 25 2.31 -10.77 -3.45
C ALA A 25 3.81 -10.85 -3.13
N GLU A 26 4.67 -10.71 -4.14
CA GLU A 26 6.12 -10.67 -3.94
C GLU A 26 6.53 -9.50 -3.02
N LEU A 27 5.99 -8.31 -3.27
CA LEU A 27 6.30 -7.13 -2.45
C LEU A 27 5.88 -7.32 -1.00
N ILE A 28 4.72 -7.93 -0.76
CA ILE A 28 4.24 -8.23 0.59
C ILE A 28 5.19 -9.20 1.29
N MET A 29 5.59 -10.26 0.62
CA MET A 29 6.52 -11.24 1.19
C MET A 29 7.90 -10.65 1.47
N LEU A 30 8.41 -9.82 0.55
CA LEU A 30 9.68 -9.12 0.72
C LEU A 30 9.64 -8.12 1.88
N GLY A 31 8.47 -7.59 2.20
CA GLY A 31 8.27 -6.66 3.32
C GLY A 31 7.99 -7.33 4.65
N ALA A 32 7.87 -8.66 4.70
CA ALA A 32 7.59 -9.36 5.94
C ALA A 32 8.79 -9.28 6.91
N ALA A 33 8.50 -8.99 8.17
CA ALA A 33 9.54 -8.81 9.20
C ALA A 33 10.42 -10.04 9.41
N THR A 34 9.88 -11.23 9.12
CA THR A 34 10.57 -12.51 9.32
C THR A 34 10.88 -13.19 7.98
N GLN A 35 11.10 -12.40 6.95
CA GLN A 35 11.31 -12.93 5.62
C GLN A 35 12.61 -13.75 5.56
N THR A 36 12.49 -15.07 5.31
CA THR A 36 13.60 -16.01 5.18
C THR A 36 13.55 -16.81 3.86
N MET A 37 12.56 -16.51 3.02
CA MET A 37 12.36 -17.23 1.77
C MET A 37 13.40 -16.83 0.72
N THR A 38 13.80 -17.80 -0.10
CA THR A 38 14.62 -17.50 -1.27
C THR A 38 13.81 -16.74 -2.32
N ALA A 39 14.50 -16.09 -3.24
CA ALA A 39 13.84 -15.38 -4.35
C ALA A 39 12.96 -16.34 -5.17
N ASP A 40 13.44 -17.56 -5.43
CA ASP A 40 12.68 -18.56 -6.16
C ASP A 40 11.42 -19.01 -5.41
N ALA A 41 11.53 -19.17 -4.08
CA ALA A 41 10.39 -19.55 -3.24
C ALA A 41 9.32 -18.44 -3.22
N ILE A 42 9.74 -17.18 -3.13
CA ILE A 42 8.84 -16.02 -3.18
C ILE A 42 8.12 -15.99 -4.53
N HIS A 43 8.85 -16.16 -5.61
CA HIS A 43 8.29 -16.14 -6.96
C HIS A 43 7.25 -17.26 -7.15
N ALA A 44 7.55 -18.44 -6.64
CA ALA A 44 6.63 -19.59 -6.71
C ALA A 44 5.39 -19.37 -5.86
N GLU A 45 5.56 -18.89 -4.62
CA GLU A 45 4.45 -18.62 -3.71
C GLU A 45 3.52 -17.54 -4.25
N ALA A 46 4.06 -16.50 -4.88
CA ALA A 46 3.28 -15.41 -5.46
C ALA A 46 2.28 -15.86 -6.52
N ARG A 47 2.46 -17.06 -7.07
CA ARG A 47 1.56 -17.66 -8.05
C ARG A 47 0.43 -18.49 -7.44
N HIS A 48 0.40 -18.60 -6.11
CA HIS A 48 -0.66 -19.34 -5.43
C HIS A 48 -2.02 -18.70 -5.76
N PRO A 49 -3.04 -19.53 -6.13
CA PRO A 49 -4.34 -19.01 -6.58
C PRO A 49 -5.08 -18.20 -5.51
N GLY A 50 -4.74 -18.36 -4.23
CA GLY A 50 -5.34 -17.59 -3.14
C GLY A 50 -5.20 -16.08 -3.31
N TYR A 51 -4.09 -15.63 -3.90
CA TYR A 51 -3.86 -14.20 -4.13
C TYR A 51 -4.82 -13.61 -5.16
N ALA A 52 -5.03 -14.33 -6.27
CA ALA A 52 -5.97 -13.89 -7.30
C ALA A 52 -7.42 -13.92 -6.80
N GLU A 53 -7.76 -14.90 -5.98
CA GLU A 53 -9.10 -14.97 -5.35
C GLU A 53 -9.32 -13.79 -4.40
N ALA A 54 -8.33 -13.47 -3.57
CA ALA A 54 -8.40 -12.32 -2.67
C ALA A 54 -8.50 -11.01 -3.46
N PHE A 55 -7.74 -10.88 -4.54
CA PHE A 55 -7.82 -9.71 -5.41
C PHE A 55 -9.24 -9.52 -5.97
N ALA A 56 -9.86 -10.59 -6.44
CA ALA A 56 -11.23 -10.52 -6.95
C ALA A 56 -12.21 -10.03 -5.88
N ALA A 57 -12.05 -10.46 -4.64
CA ALA A 57 -12.88 -10.01 -3.52
C ALA A 57 -12.68 -8.51 -3.23
N ILE A 58 -11.42 -8.06 -3.26
CA ILE A 58 -11.09 -6.64 -3.07
C ILE A 58 -11.71 -5.80 -4.18
N GLU A 59 -11.55 -6.23 -5.43
CA GLU A 59 -12.07 -5.51 -6.60
C GLU A 59 -13.59 -5.41 -6.58
N ALA A 60 -14.27 -6.43 -6.08
CA ALA A 60 -15.73 -6.44 -5.96
C ALA A 60 -16.26 -5.59 -4.80
N SER A 61 -15.39 -5.19 -3.87
CA SER A 61 -15.81 -4.45 -2.67
C SER A 61 -15.85 -2.96 -2.93
N ALA A 62 -16.97 -2.32 -2.59
CA ALA A 62 -17.12 -0.86 -2.68
C ALA A 62 -16.27 -0.13 -1.61
N HIS A 63 -15.77 -0.86 -0.60
CA HIS A 63 -15.06 -0.28 0.54
C HIS A 63 -13.56 -0.58 0.56
N ASN A 64 -13.05 -1.22 -0.49
CA ASN A 64 -11.64 -1.55 -0.59
C ASN A 64 -11.05 -1.07 -1.91
N ALA A 65 -9.83 -0.57 -1.83
CA ALA A 65 -9.08 -0.15 -3.01
C ALA A 65 -7.63 -0.60 -2.87
N LEU A 66 -7.14 -1.32 -3.86
CA LEU A 66 -5.76 -1.77 -3.91
C LEU A 66 -5.03 -0.97 -4.97
N PHE A 67 -3.87 -0.43 -4.62
CA PHE A 67 -3.08 0.45 -5.46
C PHE A 67 -1.67 -0.08 -5.67
N VAL A 68 -1.07 0.33 -6.75
CA VAL A 68 0.34 0.09 -7.03
C VAL A 68 1.03 1.41 -7.38
N ALA A 69 2.33 1.47 -7.09
CA ALA A 69 3.22 2.52 -7.56
C ALA A 69 4.03 1.94 -8.72
N GLU A 70 3.93 2.56 -9.88
CA GLU A 70 4.53 2.08 -11.11
C GLU A 70 5.55 3.09 -11.62
N GLU A 71 6.76 2.63 -11.92
CA GLU A 71 7.79 3.45 -12.56
C GLU A 71 7.49 3.62 -14.05
N ALA A 72 8.08 4.65 -14.65
CA ALA A 72 8.13 4.77 -16.10
C ALA A 72 8.74 3.48 -16.68
N GLY A 73 8.03 2.87 -17.62
CA GLY A 73 8.44 1.56 -18.15
C GLY A 73 7.60 0.39 -17.62
N GLY A 74 6.76 0.61 -16.61
CA GLY A 74 5.77 -0.36 -16.17
C GLY A 74 6.14 -1.22 -14.98
N LEU A 75 7.34 -1.04 -14.39
CA LEU A 75 7.73 -1.83 -13.22
C LEU A 75 6.97 -1.35 -11.98
N VAL A 76 6.27 -2.28 -11.33
CA VAL A 76 5.58 -2.02 -10.07
C VAL A 76 6.60 -2.11 -8.92
N VAL A 77 6.77 -1.02 -8.20
CA VAL A 77 7.76 -0.87 -7.13
C VAL A 77 7.15 -0.63 -5.75
N GLY A 78 5.84 -0.50 -5.68
CA GLY A 78 5.14 -0.31 -4.41
C GLY A 78 3.70 -0.74 -4.49
N THR A 79 3.10 -0.96 -3.32
CA THR A 79 1.69 -1.33 -3.20
C THR A 79 1.14 -0.87 -1.85
N PHE A 80 -0.15 -0.62 -1.80
CA PHE A 80 -0.87 -0.34 -0.56
C PHE A 80 -2.37 -0.56 -0.76
N GLN A 81 -3.06 -0.84 0.32
CA GLN A 81 -4.51 -1.04 0.32
C GLN A 81 -5.17 -0.01 1.22
N VAL A 82 -6.29 0.54 0.76
CA VAL A 82 -7.15 1.42 1.54
C VAL A 82 -8.48 0.72 1.77
N THR A 83 -8.87 0.59 3.03
CA THR A 83 -10.18 0.08 3.43
C THR A 83 -10.97 1.21 4.04
N LEU A 84 -12.17 1.45 3.52
CA LEU A 84 -13.12 2.41 4.08
C LEU A 84 -14.00 1.68 5.08
N ILE A 85 -14.12 2.22 6.29
CA ILE A 85 -14.80 1.55 7.40
C ILE A 85 -15.98 2.41 7.84
N PRO A 86 -17.19 2.12 7.34
CA PRO A 86 -18.39 2.80 7.84
C PRO A 86 -18.68 2.37 9.27
N GLY A 87 -19.26 3.26 10.06
CA GLY A 87 -19.61 2.97 11.44
C GLY A 87 -20.47 4.07 12.02
N LEU A 88 -21.06 3.82 13.18
CA LEU A 88 -21.96 4.76 13.82
C LEU A 88 -21.23 5.74 14.74
N VAL A 89 -20.01 5.44 15.13
CA VAL A 89 -19.20 6.28 16.01
C VAL A 89 -19.01 7.66 15.38
N ALA A 90 -18.96 8.71 16.19
CA ALA A 90 -18.75 10.08 15.75
C ALA A 90 -19.75 10.52 14.67
N ARG A 91 -21.03 10.19 14.87
CA ARG A 91 -22.13 10.51 13.95
C ARG A 91 -22.00 9.87 12.59
N GLY A 92 -21.47 8.64 12.56
CA GLY A 92 -21.31 7.90 11.31
C GLY A 92 -20.13 8.34 10.48
N ARG A 93 -19.13 8.95 11.09
CA ARG A 93 -17.91 9.39 10.41
C ARG A 93 -17.17 8.21 9.82
N MET A 94 -16.97 8.23 8.51
CA MET A 94 -16.20 7.20 7.82
C MET A 94 -14.75 7.21 8.29
N ARG A 95 -14.20 6.03 8.53
CA ARG A 95 -12.77 5.86 8.83
C ARG A 95 -12.10 5.18 7.64
N ALA A 96 -10.81 5.39 7.48
CA ALA A 96 -10.02 4.66 6.50
C ALA A 96 -8.87 3.94 7.21
N LYS A 97 -8.51 2.78 6.69
CA LYS A 97 -7.35 2.03 7.16
C LYS A 97 -6.42 1.81 5.97
N PHE A 98 -5.15 2.18 6.16
CA PHE A 98 -4.11 1.92 5.17
C PHE A 98 -3.31 0.72 5.65
N GLU A 99 -3.22 -0.30 4.82
CA GLU A 99 -2.54 -1.54 5.20
C GLU A 99 -1.75 -2.10 4.03
N SER A 100 -0.88 -3.05 4.34
CA SER A 100 -0.02 -3.70 3.35
C SER A 100 0.77 -2.69 2.52
N VAL A 101 1.33 -1.68 3.19
CA VAL A 101 2.13 -0.64 2.54
C VAL A 101 3.55 -1.17 2.38
N HIS A 102 3.95 -1.44 1.14
CA HIS A 102 5.25 -2.03 0.83
C HIS A 102 5.90 -1.32 -0.34
N VAL A 103 7.21 -1.10 -0.23
CA VAL A 103 8.05 -0.58 -1.30
C VAL A 103 9.12 -1.62 -1.58
N SER A 104 9.41 -1.85 -2.86
CA SER A 104 10.48 -2.76 -3.28
C SER A 104 11.77 -2.43 -2.54
N PRO A 105 12.52 -3.45 -2.03
CA PRO A 105 13.74 -3.20 -1.27
C PRO A 105 14.76 -2.30 -1.98
N GLU A 106 14.90 -2.42 -3.29
CA GLU A 106 15.83 -1.64 -4.09
C GLU A 106 15.41 -0.17 -4.23
N ARG A 107 14.15 0.14 -3.89
CA ARG A 107 13.59 1.47 -4.03
C ARG A 107 13.27 2.15 -2.71
N ARG A 108 13.60 1.51 -1.58
CA ARG A 108 13.38 2.11 -0.26
C ARG A 108 14.28 3.33 -0.07
N GLY A 109 13.78 4.30 0.68
CA GLY A 109 14.53 5.53 0.95
C GLY A 109 14.46 6.58 -0.13
N HIS A 110 13.60 6.41 -1.14
CA HIS A 110 13.50 7.32 -2.29
C HIS A 110 12.19 8.11 -2.32
N GLY A 111 11.43 8.09 -1.24
CA GLY A 111 10.21 8.86 -1.11
C GLY A 111 8.95 8.22 -1.71
N ILE A 112 9.03 7.00 -2.23
CA ILE A 112 7.88 6.32 -2.82
C ILE A 112 6.80 6.07 -1.79
N GLY A 113 7.17 5.62 -0.59
CA GLY A 113 6.22 5.42 0.50
C GLY A 113 5.44 6.68 0.83
N ARG A 114 6.11 7.82 0.86
CA ARG A 114 5.47 9.11 1.11
C ARG A 114 4.47 9.48 0.02
N ILE A 115 4.82 9.22 -1.24
CA ILE A 115 3.92 9.46 -2.38
C ILE A 115 2.67 8.57 -2.26
N MET A 116 2.86 7.29 -1.89
CA MET A 116 1.76 6.35 -1.71
C MET A 116 0.82 6.80 -0.59
N ILE A 117 1.37 7.21 0.55
CA ILE A 117 0.56 7.66 1.69
C ILE A 117 -0.20 8.95 1.34
N ALA A 118 0.44 9.89 0.63
CA ALA A 118 -0.23 11.10 0.18
C ALA A 118 -1.43 10.77 -0.71
N HIS A 119 -1.27 9.80 -1.62
CA HIS A 119 -2.37 9.34 -2.48
C HIS A 119 -3.47 8.67 -1.66
N ALA A 120 -3.10 7.83 -0.69
CA ALA A 120 -4.05 7.15 0.19
C ALA A 120 -4.88 8.16 1.00
N LEU A 121 -4.24 9.20 1.51
CA LEU A 121 -4.92 10.27 2.26
C LEU A 121 -5.90 11.04 1.36
N ALA A 122 -5.50 11.38 0.15
CA ALA A 122 -6.36 12.06 -0.81
C ALA A 122 -7.56 11.19 -1.17
N PHE A 123 -7.33 9.90 -1.45
CA PHE A 123 -8.39 8.93 -1.75
C PHE A 123 -9.39 8.83 -0.60
N ALA A 124 -8.89 8.67 0.61
CA ALA A 124 -9.73 8.56 1.82
C ALA A 124 -10.61 9.80 1.99
N ARG A 125 -10.01 10.98 1.83
CA ARG A 125 -10.71 12.25 1.95
C ARG A 125 -11.79 12.40 0.87
N GLU A 126 -11.48 12.07 -0.36
CA GLU A 126 -12.43 12.10 -1.48
C GLU A 126 -13.63 11.17 -1.25
N HIS A 127 -13.44 10.09 -0.50
CA HIS A 127 -14.49 9.13 -0.20
C HIS A 127 -15.16 9.38 1.17
N GLY A 128 -14.96 10.57 1.72
CA GLY A 128 -15.68 11.00 2.91
C GLY A 128 -15.09 10.54 4.24
N ALA A 129 -13.90 9.96 4.24
CA ALA A 129 -13.26 9.57 5.49
C ALA A 129 -12.78 10.80 6.25
N GLY A 130 -13.08 10.84 7.55
CA GLY A 130 -12.65 11.92 8.42
C GLY A 130 -11.43 11.57 9.26
N MET A 131 -11.04 10.29 9.23
CA MET A 131 -9.92 9.78 10.01
C MET A 131 -9.28 8.63 9.25
N ALA A 132 -7.96 8.55 9.31
CA ALA A 132 -7.21 7.45 8.73
C ALA A 132 -6.30 6.81 9.77
N GLU A 133 -6.21 5.49 9.71
CA GLU A 133 -5.31 4.69 10.53
C GLU A 133 -4.26 4.07 9.62
N LEU A 134 -3.00 4.18 10.00
CA LEU A 134 -1.89 3.54 9.32
C LEU A 134 -1.23 2.54 10.26
N SER A 135 -1.14 1.28 9.83
CA SER A 135 -0.38 0.25 10.53
C SER A 135 0.96 0.08 9.84
N SER A 136 2.04 0.21 10.59
CA SER A 136 3.39 0.05 10.06
C SER A 136 4.19 -0.89 10.95
N ASN A 137 4.79 -1.92 10.36
CA ASN A 137 5.76 -2.79 11.01
C ASN A 137 7.15 -2.24 10.75
N LYS A 138 7.58 -1.28 11.57
CA LYS A 138 8.93 -0.73 11.48
C LYS A 138 9.99 -1.63 12.09
N SER A 139 9.59 -2.50 13.01
CA SER A 139 10.47 -3.50 13.57
C SER A 139 9.64 -4.75 13.89
N ARG A 140 10.34 -5.86 14.11
CA ARG A 140 9.71 -7.15 14.44
C ARG A 140 8.93 -7.14 15.75
N LEU A 141 9.13 -6.10 16.56
CA LEU A 141 8.59 -6.05 17.92
C LEU A 141 7.46 -5.04 18.05
N ASP A 142 7.36 -4.06 17.15
CA ASP A 142 6.42 -2.96 17.30
C ASP A 142 5.62 -2.72 16.04
N ALA A 143 4.34 -3.05 16.11
CA ALA A 143 3.37 -2.56 15.14
C ALA A 143 2.92 -1.17 15.61
N HIS A 144 3.29 -0.14 14.87
CA HIS A 144 2.87 1.22 15.18
C HIS A 144 1.61 1.55 14.42
N ARG A 145 0.60 2.01 15.14
CA ARG A 145 -0.62 2.53 14.56
C ARG A 145 -0.62 4.03 14.70
N PHE A 146 -0.84 4.71 13.60
CA PHE A 146 -0.93 6.16 13.56
C PHE A 146 -2.33 6.56 13.10
N TYR A 147 -2.95 7.47 13.85
CA TYR A 147 -4.23 8.04 13.47
C TYR A 147 -3.99 9.43 12.93
N VAL A 148 -4.53 9.70 11.76
CA VAL A 148 -4.42 11.00 11.12
C VAL A 148 -5.82 11.57 10.96
N ASN A 149 -6.02 12.78 11.50
CA ASN A 149 -7.23 13.54 11.28
C ASN A 149 -7.13 14.17 9.89
N LEU A 150 -8.12 13.92 9.05
CA LEU A 150 -8.11 14.37 7.66
C LEU A 150 -8.70 15.77 7.47
N GLY A 151 -8.71 16.57 8.53
CA GLY A 151 -9.02 17.98 8.41
C GLY A 151 -10.49 18.35 8.43
N PHE A 152 -11.33 17.47 8.99
CA PHE A 152 -12.72 17.84 9.24
C PHE A 152 -12.79 18.65 10.53
N ALA A 153 -13.56 19.73 10.50
CA ALA A 153 -13.82 20.53 11.68
C ALA A 153 -14.46 19.67 12.77
N GLN A 154 -13.95 19.79 13.98
CA GLN A 154 -14.51 19.12 15.14
C GLN A 154 -15.84 19.75 15.53
#